data_14b8deeca9f29516b7b1062b05e9072b
#
_entry.id   14b8deeca9f29516b7b1062b05e9072b
#
_cell.length_a   1.000
_cell.length_b   1.000
_cell.length_c   1.000
_cell.angle_alpha   90.00
_cell.angle_beta   90.00
_cell.angle_gamma   90.00
#
_symmetry.space_group_name_H-M   'P 1'
#
loop_
_entity.id
_entity.type
_entity.pdbx_description
1 polymer ?
#
loop_
_entity_poly.entity_id
_entity_poly.type
_entity_poly.pdbx_seq_one_letter_code
_entity_poly.pdbx_strand_id
1 'polypeptide(L)'
;MKFDYKKYFINVSSFILYLFPASLILSTFLSNLFVTIISLSFLFYIILRKTKLPENIFFKLFIIFWLYLILRSLFAENIFFSVRSSFFYIRYIFFSFAIIFIIENNKYFLKNFLKIFLVTLSILLIDSFIQFLFGTNITGISAKNLEDGRISGLFGKELVLGSFISKIIFLLLSVFCLTKINYQKSIFLGTFFFSVIVVLISGDRSPFFITILLSLILLTLLKSFKLKTKIIFSLFLVSSILFTIYSSQVIRDRVIKHTASQLINDSSSEIKIHKLNIFSKGHEAHYIAAYKMFKDNIIFGQGPNMFRLLCKKNEYYVEPQSCSTHPHNYYIQLLAETGLIGFSFLMALFLFIAGNLLFKKLSNFGILISLSLMLNLFPLIPTGNFFNSWVANLYFLSFAFYIYGIKTKLLFK
;
A
#
# COMPACT_ATOMS: atom_id res chain seq x y z
N MET A 1 13.91 9.45 41.65
CA MET A 1 13.55 8.41 40.68
C MET A 1 14.05 8.83 39.30
N LYS A 2 15.10 8.20 38.72
CA LYS A 2 15.55 8.56 37.36
C LYS A 2 14.48 8.10 36.36
N PHE A 3 13.95 9.02 35.62
CA PHE A 3 12.94 8.72 34.59
C PHE A 3 13.56 7.87 33.48
N ASP A 4 13.03 6.67 33.26
CA ASP A 4 13.50 5.76 32.21
C ASP A 4 12.84 6.10 30.88
N TYR A 5 13.41 7.04 30.15
CA TYR A 5 12.95 7.49 28.84
C TYR A 5 12.83 6.35 27.82
N LYS A 6 13.72 5.33 27.90
CA LYS A 6 13.69 4.19 26.97
C LYS A 6 12.44 3.35 27.19
N LYS A 7 12.17 2.98 28.45
CA LYS A 7 10.99 2.18 28.83
C LYS A 7 9.71 2.92 28.50
N TYR A 8 9.66 4.23 28.78
CA TYR A 8 8.50 5.06 28.47
C TYR A 8 8.25 5.14 26.97
N PHE A 9 9.27 5.45 26.16
CA PHE A 9 9.16 5.49 24.70
C PHE A 9 8.65 4.15 24.13
N ILE A 10 9.25 3.03 24.53
CA ILE A 10 8.89 1.69 24.07
C ILE A 10 7.44 1.37 24.42
N ASN A 11 7.02 1.61 25.65
CA ASN A 11 5.68 1.27 26.10
C ASN A 11 4.60 2.09 25.40
N VAL A 12 4.75 3.42 25.36
CA VAL A 12 3.78 4.33 24.73
C VAL A 12 3.71 4.10 23.24
N SER A 13 4.85 4.01 22.56
CA SER A 13 4.87 3.79 21.11
C SER A 13 4.37 2.38 20.74
N SER A 14 4.64 1.35 21.55
CA SER A 14 4.06 0.02 21.35
C SER A 14 2.54 0.04 21.48
N PHE A 15 2.00 0.74 22.49
CA PHE A 15 0.56 0.87 22.67
C PHE A 15 -0.11 1.57 21.46
N ILE A 16 0.47 2.68 21.00
CA ILE A 16 -0.02 3.39 19.82
C ILE A 16 0.02 2.48 18.58
N LEU A 17 1.12 1.72 18.40
CA LEU A 17 1.25 0.77 17.28
C LEU A 17 0.25 -0.39 17.36
N TYR A 18 -0.16 -0.82 18.54
CA TYR A 18 -1.23 -1.82 18.68
C TYR A 18 -2.58 -1.30 18.16
N LEU A 19 -2.86 -0.01 18.36
CA LEU A 19 -4.08 0.63 17.86
C LEU A 19 -3.99 1.05 16.39
N PHE A 20 -2.77 1.05 15.80
CA PHE A 20 -2.53 1.56 14.47
C PHE A 20 -3.32 0.83 13.36
N PRO A 21 -3.45 -0.52 13.32
CA PRO A 21 -4.28 -1.20 12.33
C PRO A 21 -5.75 -0.74 12.35
N ALA A 22 -6.33 -0.54 13.53
CA ALA A 22 -7.68 -0.03 13.67
C ALA A 22 -7.79 1.44 13.21
N SER A 23 -6.80 2.28 13.53
CA SER A 23 -6.79 3.67 13.11
C SER A 23 -6.75 3.86 11.59
N LEU A 24 -6.12 2.94 10.86
CA LEU A 24 -6.09 2.95 9.39
C LEU A 24 -7.49 2.75 8.78
N ILE A 25 -8.38 2.05 9.48
CA ILE A 25 -9.76 1.80 9.05
C ILE A 25 -10.68 2.93 9.48
N LEU A 26 -10.54 3.37 10.74
CA LEU A 26 -11.49 4.28 11.36
C LEU A 26 -11.29 5.75 10.96
N SER A 27 -10.03 6.19 10.74
CA SER A 27 -9.76 7.61 10.48
C SER A 27 -8.39 7.86 9.90
N THR A 28 -8.36 8.56 8.76
CA THR A 28 -7.11 9.06 8.16
C THR A 28 -6.39 10.05 9.08
N PHE A 29 -7.13 10.88 9.83
CA PHE A 29 -6.55 11.79 10.82
C PHE A 29 -5.85 11.02 11.93
N LEU A 30 -6.50 10.02 12.52
CA LEU A 30 -5.97 9.26 13.66
C LEU A 30 -4.72 8.48 13.27
N SER A 31 -4.72 7.83 12.11
CA SER A 31 -3.53 7.12 11.62
C SER A 31 -2.34 8.06 11.38
N ASN A 32 -2.58 9.26 10.84
CA ASN A 32 -1.55 10.28 10.64
C ASN A 32 -1.03 10.85 11.96
N LEU A 33 -1.92 11.06 12.93
CA LEU A 33 -1.56 11.50 14.28
C LEU A 33 -0.61 10.48 14.93
N PHE A 34 -0.94 9.19 14.87
CA PHE A 34 -0.11 8.12 15.43
C PHE A 34 1.27 8.07 14.78
N VAL A 35 1.36 8.12 13.45
CA VAL A 35 2.65 8.19 12.74
C VAL A 35 3.45 9.42 13.20
N THR A 36 2.81 10.57 13.31
CA THR A 36 3.48 11.81 13.70
C THR A 36 4.00 11.74 15.14
N ILE A 37 3.18 11.27 16.08
CA ILE A 37 3.59 11.12 17.49
C ILE A 37 4.77 10.14 17.61
N ILE A 38 4.69 8.97 16.98
CA ILE A 38 5.77 7.97 17.04
C ILE A 38 7.06 8.52 16.42
N SER A 39 6.95 9.18 15.27
CA SER A 39 8.11 9.76 14.56
C SER A 39 8.79 10.87 15.37
N LEU A 40 8.01 11.79 15.90
CA LEU A 40 8.54 12.90 16.73
C LEU A 40 9.11 12.39 18.05
N SER A 41 8.44 11.44 18.69
CA SER A 41 8.94 10.82 19.93
C SER A 41 10.27 10.09 19.69
N PHE A 42 10.42 9.40 18.55
CA PHE A 42 11.67 8.74 18.20
C PHE A 42 12.77 9.73 17.86
N LEU A 43 12.46 10.78 17.09
CA LEU A 43 13.40 11.86 16.80
C LEU A 43 13.88 12.54 18.08
N PHE A 44 12.97 12.85 19.00
CA PHE A 44 13.31 13.42 20.31
C PHE A 44 14.21 12.48 21.12
N TYR A 45 13.92 11.17 21.09
CA TYR A 45 14.76 10.16 21.74
C TYR A 45 16.19 10.12 21.17
N ILE A 46 16.35 10.34 19.84
CA ILE A 46 17.67 10.48 19.20
C ILE A 46 18.37 11.77 19.65
N ILE A 47 17.65 12.91 19.63
CA ILE A 47 18.20 14.23 20.03
C ILE A 47 18.71 14.22 21.47
N LEU A 48 18.00 13.55 22.38
CA LEU A 48 18.45 13.34 23.76
C LEU A 48 19.67 12.39 23.88
N ARG A 49 20.25 11.96 22.75
CA ARG A 49 21.37 11.01 22.67
C ARG A 49 21.12 9.69 23.39
N LYS A 50 19.85 9.27 23.48
CA LYS A 50 19.47 7.97 24.08
C LYS A 50 19.61 6.82 23.09
N THR A 51 19.69 7.13 21.79
CA THR A 51 20.07 6.19 20.73
C THR A 51 20.82 6.94 19.62
N LYS A 52 21.54 6.20 18.76
CA LYS A 52 22.23 6.76 17.60
C LYS A 52 21.27 6.93 16.43
N LEU A 53 21.59 7.84 15.50
CA LEU A 53 20.96 7.89 14.19
C LEU A 53 21.12 6.55 13.48
N PRO A 54 20.10 6.10 12.73
CA PRO A 54 20.20 4.85 11.99
C PRO A 54 21.32 4.87 10.93
N GLU A 55 22.36 4.09 11.11
CA GLU A 55 23.45 3.89 10.14
C GLU A 55 23.03 2.85 9.08
N ASN A 56 21.97 3.15 8.33
CA ASN A 56 21.41 2.24 7.35
C ASN A 56 21.35 2.91 5.97
N ILE A 57 21.68 2.16 4.92
CA ILE A 57 21.66 2.69 3.54
C ILE A 57 20.29 3.23 3.13
N PHE A 58 19.19 2.58 3.55
CA PHE A 58 17.84 3.04 3.23
C PHE A 58 17.51 4.37 3.93
N PHE A 59 18.00 4.55 5.16
CA PHE A 59 17.88 5.84 5.85
C PHE A 59 18.60 6.94 5.08
N LYS A 60 19.86 6.70 4.69
CA LYS A 60 20.67 7.68 3.94
C LYS A 60 20.03 8.03 2.59
N LEU A 61 19.66 7.02 1.81
CA LEU A 61 18.99 7.23 0.51
C LEU A 61 17.67 7.97 0.66
N PHE A 62 16.88 7.68 1.69
CA PHE A 62 15.64 8.41 1.94
C PHE A 62 15.89 9.87 2.31
N ILE A 63 16.92 10.17 3.11
CA ILE A 63 17.29 11.56 3.43
C ILE A 63 17.72 12.32 2.18
N ILE A 64 18.50 11.69 1.30
CA ILE A 64 18.88 12.29 0.00
C ILE A 64 17.64 12.56 -0.84
N PHE A 65 16.73 11.60 -0.94
CA PHE A 65 15.47 11.77 -1.66
C PHE A 65 14.62 12.90 -1.05
N TRP A 66 14.49 12.95 0.27
CA TRP A 66 13.74 13.99 0.97
C TRP A 66 14.34 15.39 0.76
N LEU A 67 15.67 15.52 0.85
CA LEU A 67 16.36 16.78 0.53
C LEU A 67 16.11 17.21 -0.90
N TYR A 68 16.15 16.27 -1.85
CA TYR A 68 15.79 16.53 -3.23
C TYR A 68 14.34 17.04 -3.38
N LEU A 69 13.37 16.41 -2.69
CA LEU A 69 11.99 16.88 -2.70
C LEU A 69 11.85 18.32 -2.18
N ILE A 70 12.56 18.67 -1.10
CA ILE A 70 12.57 20.04 -0.57
C ILE A 70 13.16 21.01 -1.59
N LEU A 71 14.35 20.69 -2.12
CA LEU A 71 15.01 21.55 -3.13
C LEU A 71 14.11 21.75 -4.35
N ARG A 72 13.49 20.68 -4.87
CA ARG A 72 12.60 20.80 -6.02
C ARG A 72 11.33 21.61 -5.71
N SER A 73 10.83 21.52 -4.47
CA SER A 73 9.66 22.29 -4.03
C SER A 73 9.88 23.80 -4.06
N LEU A 74 11.13 24.27 -3.84
CA LEU A 74 11.46 25.70 -3.86
C LEU A 74 11.33 26.31 -5.28
N PHE A 75 11.36 25.49 -6.31
CA PHE A 75 11.20 25.91 -7.71
C PHE A 75 9.84 25.50 -8.31
N ALA A 76 8.90 25.07 -7.47
CA ALA A 76 7.53 24.75 -7.90
C ALA A 76 6.72 26.03 -8.12
N GLU A 77 5.74 26.00 -9.01
CA GLU A 77 4.84 27.14 -9.26
C GLU A 77 4.11 27.60 -7.98
N ASN A 78 3.71 26.66 -7.12
CA ASN A 78 3.21 26.98 -5.79
C ASN A 78 4.16 26.39 -4.73
N ILE A 79 5.11 27.21 -4.33
CA ILE A 79 6.18 26.83 -3.38
C ILE A 79 5.60 26.35 -2.05
N PHE A 80 4.67 27.11 -1.46
CA PHE A 80 4.09 26.78 -0.16
C PHE A 80 3.39 25.41 -0.16
N PHE A 81 2.60 25.15 -1.17
CA PHE A 81 1.88 23.88 -1.30
C PHE A 81 2.84 22.69 -1.51
N SER A 82 3.85 22.87 -2.35
CA SER A 82 4.85 21.84 -2.65
C SER A 82 5.75 21.55 -1.45
N VAL A 83 6.27 22.60 -0.79
CA VAL A 83 7.09 22.46 0.43
C VAL A 83 6.31 21.78 1.55
N ARG A 84 5.05 22.17 1.77
CA ARG A 84 4.21 21.51 2.78
C ARG A 84 4.09 19.99 2.55
N SER A 85 3.94 19.56 1.31
CA SER A 85 3.85 18.15 0.96
C SER A 85 5.18 17.41 1.18
N SER A 86 6.30 18.06 0.85
CA SER A 86 7.65 17.49 0.93
C SER A 86 8.22 17.49 2.34
N PHE A 87 8.07 18.60 3.07
CA PHE A 87 8.68 18.78 4.39
C PHE A 87 8.23 17.72 5.38
N PHE A 88 6.94 17.50 5.49
CA PHE A 88 6.40 16.52 6.44
C PHE A 88 6.61 15.05 6.00
N TYR A 89 7.14 14.81 4.80
CA TYR A 89 7.40 13.45 4.31
C TYR A 89 8.50 12.74 5.10
N ILE A 90 9.43 13.49 5.71
CA ILE A 90 10.52 12.94 6.53
C ILE A 90 10.03 12.09 7.72
N ARG A 91 8.82 12.35 8.25
CA ARG A 91 8.29 11.59 9.38
C ARG A 91 8.21 10.08 9.13
N TYR A 92 8.02 9.66 7.88
CA TYR A 92 7.84 8.25 7.55
C TYR A 92 9.10 7.41 7.74
N ILE A 93 10.29 7.97 7.49
CA ILE A 93 11.52 7.23 7.76
C ILE A 93 11.75 7.08 9.26
N PHE A 94 11.49 8.13 10.06
CA PHE A 94 11.56 8.03 11.50
C PHE A 94 10.52 7.05 12.07
N PHE A 95 9.32 7.02 11.52
CA PHE A 95 8.30 6.04 11.85
C PHE A 95 8.80 4.60 11.60
N SER A 96 9.37 4.34 10.42
CA SER A 96 9.90 3.02 10.09
C SER A 96 11.01 2.58 11.03
N PHE A 97 11.95 3.47 11.37
CA PHE A 97 13.04 3.14 12.28
C PHE A 97 12.60 3.07 13.75
N ALA A 98 11.57 3.82 14.15
CA ALA A 98 10.93 3.65 15.45
C ALA A 98 10.33 2.25 15.62
N ILE A 99 9.64 1.74 14.60
CA ILE A 99 9.10 0.36 14.60
C ILE A 99 10.23 -0.65 14.76
N ILE A 100 11.32 -0.53 14.00
CA ILE A 100 12.49 -1.41 14.10
C ILE A 100 13.04 -1.39 15.52
N PHE A 101 13.22 -0.20 16.09
CA PHE A 101 13.71 -0.03 17.46
C PHE A 101 12.79 -0.68 18.49
N ILE A 102 11.47 -0.57 18.32
CA ILE A 102 10.48 -1.19 19.21
C ILE A 102 10.54 -2.71 19.11
N ILE A 103 10.62 -3.27 17.89
CA ILE A 103 10.72 -4.73 17.68
C ILE A 103 11.97 -5.29 18.39
N GLU A 104 13.10 -4.59 18.30
CA GLU A 104 14.37 -5.02 18.91
C GLU A 104 14.38 -4.93 20.44
N ASN A 105 13.59 -4.03 21.02
CA ASN A 105 13.63 -3.76 22.46
C ASN A 105 12.37 -4.20 23.24
N ASN A 106 11.35 -4.72 22.55
CA ASN A 106 10.14 -5.25 23.15
C ASN A 106 9.83 -6.67 22.65
N LYS A 107 10.25 -7.67 23.41
CA LYS A 107 10.09 -9.10 23.05
C LYS A 107 8.64 -9.54 22.83
N TYR A 108 7.67 -8.83 23.41
CA TYR A 108 6.25 -9.14 23.30
C TYR A 108 5.56 -8.40 22.15
N PHE A 109 6.23 -7.41 21.57
CA PHE A 109 5.62 -6.51 20.59
C PHE A 109 5.02 -7.27 19.40
N LEU A 110 5.79 -8.09 18.71
CA LEU A 110 5.34 -8.81 17.51
C LEU A 110 4.13 -9.70 17.79
N LYS A 111 4.13 -10.40 18.91
CA LYS A 111 3.01 -11.30 19.30
C LYS A 111 1.73 -10.53 19.56
N ASN A 112 1.81 -9.43 20.30
CA ASN A 112 0.65 -8.61 20.61
C ASN A 112 0.16 -7.81 19.39
N PHE A 113 1.07 -7.26 18.61
CA PHE A 113 0.75 -6.56 17.37
C PHE A 113 0.01 -7.50 16.39
N LEU A 114 0.52 -8.73 16.20
CA LEU A 114 -0.14 -9.72 15.36
C LEU A 114 -1.54 -10.04 15.84
N LYS A 115 -1.74 -10.27 17.15
CA LYS A 115 -3.07 -10.57 17.71
C LYS A 115 -4.08 -9.46 17.43
N ILE A 116 -3.69 -8.21 17.73
CA ILE A 116 -4.58 -7.06 17.54
C ILE A 116 -4.85 -6.81 16.06
N PHE A 117 -3.83 -6.96 15.22
CA PHE A 117 -3.98 -6.81 13.77
C PHE A 117 -4.93 -7.88 13.20
N LEU A 118 -4.82 -9.14 13.64
CA LEU A 118 -5.75 -10.22 13.27
C LEU A 118 -7.17 -9.92 13.70
N VAL A 119 -7.39 -9.49 14.94
CA VAL A 119 -8.72 -9.13 15.43
C VAL A 119 -9.29 -7.99 14.59
N THR A 120 -8.52 -6.94 14.35
CA THR A 120 -8.95 -5.79 13.53
C THR A 120 -9.32 -6.22 12.11
N LEU A 121 -8.47 -7.03 11.47
CA LEU A 121 -8.75 -7.55 10.13
C LEU A 121 -9.99 -8.45 10.13
N SER A 122 -10.13 -9.34 11.12
CA SER A 122 -11.30 -10.24 11.23
C SER A 122 -12.62 -9.47 11.34
N ILE A 123 -12.65 -8.40 12.14
CA ILE A 123 -13.82 -7.52 12.25
C ILE A 123 -14.15 -6.89 10.87
N LEU A 124 -13.14 -6.37 10.16
CA LEU A 124 -13.34 -5.80 8.83
C LEU A 124 -13.85 -6.83 7.83
N LEU A 125 -13.28 -8.05 7.83
CA LEU A 125 -13.70 -9.12 6.93
C LEU A 125 -15.16 -9.54 7.22
N ILE A 126 -15.52 -9.72 8.49
CA ILE A 126 -16.89 -10.08 8.90
C ILE A 126 -17.88 -9.00 8.47
N ASP A 127 -17.58 -7.72 8.77
CA ASP A 127 -18.43 -6.60 8.36
C ASP A 127 -18.62 -6.55 6.83
N SER A 128 -17.55 -6.79 6.07
CA SER A 128 -17.59 -6.84 4.61
C SER A 128 -18.48 -7.98 4.09
N PHE A 129 -18.43 -9.16 4.71
CA PHE A 129 -19.33 -10.27 4.38
C PHE A 129 -20.78 -9.96 4.75
N ILE A 130 -21.04 -9.31 5.89
CA ILE A 130 -22.37 -8.85 6.28
C ILE A 130 -22.92 -7.90 5.23
N GLN A 131 -22.14 -6.89 4.83
CA GLN A 131 -22.55 -5.95 3.78
C GLN A 131 -22.82 -6.63 2.44
N PHE A 132 -22.01 -7.62 2.06
CA PHE A 132 -22.20 -8.37 0.81
C PHE A 132 -23.46 -9.23 0.82
N LEU A 133 -23.76 -9.91 1.93
CA LEU A 133 -24.90 -10.83 2.05
C LEU A 133 -26.23 -10.12 2.29
N PHE A 134 -26.22 -9.08 3.14
CA PHE A 134 -27.43 -8.39 3.59
C PHE A 134 -27.63 -7.00 2.96
N GLY A 135 -26.67 -6.53 2.16
CA GLY A 135 -26.73 -5.24 1.48
C GLY A 135 -26.36 -4.05 2.35
N THR A 136 -26.27 -4.20 3.67
CA THR A 136 -25.86 -3.15 4.64
C THR A 136 -24.82 -3.67 5.59
N ASN A 137 -23.84 -2.83 5.95
CA ASN A 137 -22.81 -3.18 6.93
C ASN A 137 -23.29 -2.90 8.37
N ILE A 138 -22.47 -3.26 9.37
CA ILE A 138 -22.78 -3.07 10.81
C ILE A 138 -23.04 -1.58 11.15
N THR A 139 -22.43 -0.65 10.42
CA THR A 139 -22.60 0.81 10.64
C THR A 139 -23.79 1.41 9.87
N GLY A 140 -24.60 0.59 9.17
CA GLY A 140 -25.76 1.04 8.41
C GLY A 140 -25.48 1.57 7.00
N ILE A 141 -24.24 1.43 6.49
CA ILE A 141 -23.90 1.81 5.11
C ILE A 141 -24.44 0.78 4.14
N SER A 142 -25.36 1.21 3.26
CA SER A 142 -25.93 0.34 2.23
C SER A 142 -25.07 0.32 0.97
N ALA A 143 -24.77 -0.89 0.45
CA ALA A 143 -24.08 -1.07 -0.82
C ALA A 143 -24.84 -0.46 -2.00
N LYS A 144 -26.18 -0.43 -1.97
CA LYS A 144 -27.02 0.21 -3.02
C LYS A 144 -26.76 1.71 -3.17
N ASN A 145 -26.30 2.38 -2.10
CA ASN A 145 -26.00 3.80 -2.09
C ASN A 145 -24.56 4.13 -2.51
N LEU A 146 -23.77 3.10 -2.82
CA LEU A 146 -22.38 3.23 -3.26
C LEU A 146 -22.28 2.98 -4.77
N GLU A 147 -21.22 3.51 -5.38
CA GLU A 147 -20.96 3.40 -6.81
C GLU A 147 -21.02 1.93 -7.27
N ASP A 148 -21.86 1.65 -8.26
CA ASP A 148 -22.09 0.33 -8.86
C ASP A 148 -22.46 -0.77 -7.86
N GLY A 149 -23.04 -0.45 -6.72
CA GLY A 149 -23.43 -1.42 -5.70
C GLY A 149 -22.24 -2.11 -5.01
N ARG A 150 -21.07 -1.49 -5.00
CA ARG A 150 -19.86 -2.00 -4.35
C ARG A 150 -20.00 -2.01 -2.84
N ILE A 151 -19.17 -2.80 -2.18
CA ILE A 151 -19.08 -2.79 -0.71
C ILE A 151 -17.86 -2.01 -0.25
N SER A 152 -18.00 -1.29 0.85
CA SER A 152 -16.97 -0.47 1.48
C SER A 152 -16.51 -0.99 2.85
N GLY A 153 -17.26 -1.94 3.44
CA GLY A 153 -17.03 -2.36 4.82
C GLY A 153 -17.07 -1.17 5.78
N LEU A 154 -16.17 -1.17 6.74
CA LEU A 154 -16.04 -0.11 7.76
C LEU A 154 -15.45 1.22 7.24
N PHE A 155 -15.16 1.36 5.94
CA PHE A 155 -14.61 2.61 5.37
C PHE A 155 -15.69 3.65 5.04
N GLY A 156 -16.92 3.47 5.50
CA GLY A 156 -18.01 4.42 5.26
C GLY A 156 -18.38 4.46 3.77
N LYS A 157 -18.26 5.64 3.14
CA LYS A 157 -18.54 5.82 1.71
C LYS A 157 -17.29 5.62 0.83
N GLU A 158 -16.11 5.45 1.43
CA GLU A 158 -14.85 5.32 0.69
C GLU A 158 -14.68 3.90 0.12
N LEU A 159 -14.55 3.80 -1.19
CA LEU A 159 -14.42 2.53 -1.91
C LEU A 159 -12.95 2.08 -1.97
N VAL A 160 -12.33 1.90 -0.81
CA VAL A 160 -10.90 1.53 -0.65
C VAL A 160 -10.70 0.15 -0.02
N LEU A 161 -11.77 -0.59 0.26
CA LEU A 161 -11.76 -1.86 0.99
C LEU A 161 -10.80 -2.89 0.37
N GLY A 162 -10.95 -3.19 -0.91
CA GLY A 162 -10.12 -4.16 -1.60
C GLY A 162 -8.65 -3.71 -1.70
N SER A 163 -8.45 -2.42 -1.98
CA SER A 163 -7.12 -1.81 -2.00
C SER A 163 -6.43 -1.86 -0.64
N PHE A 164 -7.15 -1.65 0.46
CA PHE A 164 -6.61 -1.76 1.81
C PHE A 164 -6.20 -3.18 2.16
N ILE A 165 -7.13 -4.14 2.02
CA ILE A 165 -6.89 -5.54 2.39
C ILE A 165 -5.74 -6.12 1.56
N SER A 166 -5.70 -5.87 0.25
CA SER A 166 -4.63 -6.34 -0.62
C SER A 166 -3.26 -5.86 -0.13
N LYS A 167 -3.13 -4.60 0.30
CA LYS A 167 -1.87 -4.01 0.75
C LYS A 167 -1.37 -4.53 2.09
N ILE A 168 -2.28 -4.95 2.97
CA ILE A 168 -1.90 -5.38 4.33
C ILE A 168 -1.78 -6.89 4.51
N ILE A 169 -2.42 -7.70 3.64
CA ILE A 169 -2.48 -9.15 3.87
C ILE A 169 -1.10 -9.80 3.89
N PHE A 170 -0.23 -9.49 2.92
CA PHE A 170 1.12 -10.06 2.87
C PHE A 170 1.99 -9.57 4.04
N LEU A 171 1.81 -8.32 4.50
CA LEU A 171 2.46 -7.81 5.70
C LEU A 171 2.03 -8.62 6.93
N LEU A 172 0.72 -8.78 7.15
CA LEU A 172 0.19 -9.54 8.28
C LEU A 172 0.73 -10.98 8.28
N LEU A 173 0.71 -11.65 7.12
CA LEU A 173 1.25 -12.99 6.97
C LEU A 173 2.76 -13.05 7.19
N SER A 174 3.50 -11.99 6.87
CA SER A 174 4.93 -11.90 7.18
C SER A 174 5.18 -11.85 8.69
N VAL A 175 4.37 -11.07 9.43
CA VAL A 175 4.46 -11.01 10.90
C VAL A 175 4.14 -12.34 11.54
N PHE A 176 3.23 -13.15 10.96
CA PHE A 176 3.01 -14.52 11.38
C PHE A 176 4.29 -15.36 11.37
N CYS A 177 5.11 -15.22 10.32
CA CYS A 177 6.37 -15.95 10.19
C CYS A 177 7.41 -15.57 11.26
N LEU A 178 7.30 -14.38 11.85
CA LEU A 178 8.18 -13.92 12.93
C LEU A 178 7.72 -14.39 14.32
N THR A 179 6.48 -14.84 14.43
CA THR A 179 5.91 -15.27 15.72
C THR A 179 5.83 -16.79 15.80
N LYS A 180 6.19 -17.35 16.98
CA LYS A 180 6.05 -18.79 17.27
C LYS A 180 4.67 -19.06 17.90
N ILE A 181 3.58 -18.97 17.11
CA ILE A 181 2.23 -19.24 17.59
C ILE A 181 1.81 -20.65 17.15
N ASN A 182 1.27 -21.46 18.06
CA ASN A 182 0.64 -22.72 17.71
C ASN A 182 -0.59 -22.49 16.81
N TYR A 183 -0.95 -23.43 15.94
CA TYR A 183 -2.03 -23.33 14.93
C TYR A 183 -1.76 -22.37 13.75
N GLN A 184 -0.51 -21.99 13.52
CA GLN A 184 -0.14 -20.99 12.52
C GLN A 184 -0.66 -21.29 11.10
N LYS A 185 -0.64 -22.57 10.68
CA LYS A 185 -0.96 -22.92 9.28
C LYS A 185 -2.43 -22.70 8.94
N SER A 186 -3.36 -23.12 9.80
CA SER A 186 -4.80 -22.96 9.56
C SER A 186 -5.23 -21.49 9.62
N ILE A 187 -4.75 -20.76 10.63
CA ILE A 187 -5.03 -19.32 10.74
C ILE A 187 -4.43 -18.57 9.55
N PHE A 188 -3.19 -18.90 9.14
CA PHE A 188 -2.55 -18.32 7.97
C PHE A 188 -3.39 -18.54 6.70
N LEU A 189 -3.75 -19.78 6.41
CA LEU A 189 -4.53 -20.11 5.21
C LEU A 189 -5.93 -19.52 5.25
N GLY A 190 -6.60 -19.57 6.40
CA GLY A 190 -7.93 -18.98 6.57
C GLY A 190 -7.92 -17.45 6.40
N THR A 191 -7.00 -16.76 7.07
CA THR A 191 -6.86 -15.30 6.93
C THR A 191 -6.57 -14.90 5.49
N PHE A 192 -5.68 -15.63 4.83
CA PHE A 192 -5.36 -15.39 3.42
C PHE A 192 -6.57 -15.61 2.51
N PHE A 193 -7.25 -16.75 2.66
CA PHE A 193 -8.44 -17.12 1.87
C PHE A 193 -9.54 -16.06 1.99
N PHE A 194 -9.98 -15.75 3.22
CA PHE A 194 -11.06 -14.78 3.43
C PHE A 194 -10.69 -13.38 2.95
N SER A 195 -9.42 -12.98 3.10
CA SER A 195 -8.94 -11.70 2.56
C SER A 195 -9.04 -11.63 1.05
N VAL A 196 -8.63 -12.69 0.31
CA VAL A 196 -8.73 -12.72 -1.16
C VAL A 196 -10.18 -12.66 -1.62
N ILE A 197 -11.09 -13.38 -0.93
CA ILE A 197 -12.53 -13.33 -1.25
C ILE A 197 -13.09 -11.93 -0.99
N VAL A 198 -12.73 -11.26 0.13
CA VAL A 198 -13.20 -9.89 0.38
C VAL A 198 -12.63 -8.89 -0.62
N VAL A 199 -11.38 -9.05 -1.07
CA VAL A 199 -10.85 -8.23 -2.17
C VAL A 199 -11.67 -8.43 -3.46
N LEU A 200 -12.12 -9.66 -3.76
CA LEU A 200 -13.00 -9.92 -4.91
C LEU A 200 -14.38 -9.25 -4.74
N ILE A 201 -15.06 -9.50 -3.59
CA ILE A 201 -16.42 -8.97 -3.37
C ILE A 201 -16.46 -7.44 -3.18
N SER A 202 -15.32 -6.79 -2.88
CA SER A 202 -15.23 -5.33 -2.88
C SER A 202 -15.48 -4.70 -4.26
N GLY A 203 -15.32 -5.47 -5.34
CA GLY A 203 -15.42 -5.01 -6.71
C GLY A 203 -14.21 -4.18 -7.18
N ASP A 204 -13.12 -4.15 -6.42
CA ASP A 204 -11.86 -3.46 -6.75
C ASP A 204 -11.03 -4.29 -7.72
N ARG A 205 -11.17 -4.06 -9.04
CA ARG A 205 -10.55 -4.88 -10.09
C ARG A 205 -9.02 -4.95 -9.98
N SER A 206 -8.34 -3.81 -9.97
CA SER A 206 -6.86 -3.75 -9.95
C SER A 206 -6.26 -4.38 -8.69
N PRO A 207 -6.74 -4.09 -7.45
CA PRO A 207 -6.32 -4.82 -6.25
C PRO A 207 -6.58 -6.32 -6.33
N PHE A 208 -7.70 -6.75 -6.91
CA PHE A 208 -8.00 -8.17 -7.07
C PHE A 208 -7.00 -8.86 -7.99
N PHE A 209 -6.79 -8.35 -9.21
CA PHE A 209 -5.87 -8.96 -10.17
C PHE A 209 -4.43 -9.03 -9.67
N ILE A 210 -3.91 -7.96 -9.06
CA ILE A 210 -2.55 -7.99 -8.51
C ILE A 210 -2.44 -8.93 -7.31
N THR A 211 -3.48 -9.01 -6.47
CA THR A 211 -3.48 -9.94 -5.33
C THR A 211 -3.44 -11.38 -5.83
N ILE A 212 -4.19 -11.74 -6.88
CA ILE A 212 -4.13 -13.08 -7.49
C ILE A 212 -2.74 -13.35 -8.08
N LEU A 213 -2.18 -12.42 -8.85
CA LEU A 213 -0.83 -12.57 -9.42
C LEU A 213 0.22 -12.84 -8.35
N LEU A 214 0.24 -12.03 -7.29
CA LEU A 214 1.20 -12.19 -6.20
C LEU A 214 0.92 -13.44 -5.35
N SER A 215 -0.35 -13.88 -5.27
CA SER A 215 -0.73 -15.15 -4.64
C SER A 215 -0.19 -16.35 -5.40
N LEU A 216 -0.21 -16.34 -6.73
CA LEU A 216 0.41 -17.38 -7.55
C LEU A 216 1.93 -17.42 -7.32
N ILE A 217 2.59 -16.27 -7.30
CA ILE A 217 4.03 -16.18 -6.97
C ILE A 217 4.29 -16.71 -5.54
N LEU A 218 3.46 -16.35 -4.58
CA LEU A 218 3.57 -16.87 -3.22
C LEU A 218 3.49 -18.39 -3.16
N LEU A 219 2.51 -18.99 -3.83
CA LEU A 219 2.31 -20.45 -3.85
C LEU A 219 3.50 -21.19 -4.47
N THR A 220 4.15 -20.61 -5.49
CA THR A 220 5.37 -21.21 -6.06
C THR A 220 6.57 -21.12 -5.11
N LEU A 221 6.75 -19.98 -4.45
CA LEU A 221 7.94 -19.69 -3.64
C LEU A 221 7.88 -20.27 -2.21
N LEU A 222 6.69 -20.39 -1.59
CA LEU A 222 6.55 -20.92 -0.23
C LEU A 222 6.86 -22.41 -0.18
N LYS A 223 7.99 -22.77 0.49
CA LYS A 223 8.40 -24.17 0.67
C LYS A 223 7.83 -24.83 1.94
N SER A 224 7.22 -24.08 2.85
CA SER A 224 6.65 -24.58 4.11
C SER A 224 5.38 -25.42 3.97
N PHE A 225 4.72 -25.36 2.82
CA PHE A 225 3.54 -26.16 2.51
C PHE A 225 3.86 -27.28 1.50
N LYS A 226 3.33 -28.49 1.77
CA LYS A 226 3.43 -29.62 0.85
C LYS A 226 2.66 -29.30 -0.44
N LEU A 227 3.10 -29.84 -1.58
CA LEU A 227 2.45 -29.62 -2.89
C LEU A 227 0.95 -29.95 -2.85
N LYS A 228 0.59 -31.09 -2.23
CA LYS A 228 -0.83 -31.48 -2.04
C LYS A 228 -1.64 -30.37 -1.35
N THR A 229 -1.12 -29.75 -0.29
CA THR A 229 -1.80 -28.65 0.41
C THR A 229 -1.97 -27.42 -0.48
N LYS A 230 -0.95 -27.09 -1.28
CA LYS A 230 -1.02 -25.97 -2.24
C LYS A 230 -2.07 -26.21 -3.31
N ILE A 231 -2.11 -27.41 -3.89
CA ILE A 231 -3.08 -27.78 -4.93
C ILE A 231 -4.51 -27.73 -4.36
N ILE A 232 -4.76 -28.38 -3.22
CA ILE A 232 -6.09 -28.38 -2.60
C ILE A 232 -6.54 -26.96 -2.27
N PHE A 233 -5.66 -26.16 -1.67
CA PHE A 233 -5.97 -24.76 -1.35
C PHE A 233 -6.24 -23.94 -2.60
N SER A 234 -5.44 -24.10 -3.67
CA SER A 234 -5.65 -23.41 -4.94
C SER A 234 -6.97 -23.79 -5.61
N LEU A 235 -7.32 -25.07 -5.64
CA LEU A 235 -8.59 -25.54 -6.18
C LEU A 235 -9.77 -24.97 -5.39
N PHE A 236 -9.69 -24.99 -4.05
CA PHE A 236 -10.73 -24.42 -3.20
C PHE A 236 -10.87 -22.91 -3.38
N LEU A 237 -9.75 -22.17 -3.50
CA LEU A 237 -9.76 -20.74 -3.75
C LEU A 237 -10.37 -20.42 -5.13
N VAL A 238 -9.94 -21.11 -6.18
CA VAL A 238 -10.47 -20.91 -7.55
C VAL A 238 -11.96 -21.24 -7.60
N SER A 239 -12.40 -22.35 -7.04
CA SER A 239 -13.82 -22.71 -7.00
C SER A 239 -14.67 -21.66 -6.26
N SER A 240 -14.16 -21.11 -5.14
CA SER A 240 -14.84 -20.06 -4.39
C SER A 240 -14.92 -18.74 -5.17
N ILE A 241 -13.86 -18.38 -5.90
CA ILE A 241 -13.85 -17.21 -6.79
C ILE A 241 -14.89 -17.37 -7.90
N LEU A 242 -14.89 -18.52 -8.58
CA LEU A 242 -15.86 -18.81 -9.66
C LEU A 242 -17.29 -18.82 -9.12
N PHE A 243 -17.53 -19.44 -7.98
CA PHE A 243 -18.83 -19.42 -7.32
C PHE A 243 -19.30 -17.98 -7.00
N THR A 244 -18.42 -17.15 -6.44
CA THR A 244 -18.73 -15.74 -6.11
C THR A 244 -19.08 -14.94 -7.36
N ILE A 245 -18.31 -15.10 -8.44
CA ILE A 245 -18.56 -14.43 -9.73
C ILE A 245 -19.90 -14.91 -10.33
N TYR A 246 -20.17 -16.20 -10.25
CA TYR A 246 -21.43 -16.77 -10.77
C TYR A 246 -22.64 -16.29 -9.96
N SER A 247 -22.55 -16.31 -8.64
CA SER A 247 -23.67 -15.97 -7.73
C SER A 247 -24.00 -14.49 -7.65
N SER A 248 -23.04 -13.59 -7.90
CA SER A 248 -23.23 -12.14 -7.80
C SER A 248 -23.17 -11.45 -9.15
N GLN A 249 -24.31 -10.88 -9.57
CA GLN A 249 -24.38 -10.08 -10.79
C GLN A 249 -23.44 -8.86 -10.74
N VAL A 250 -23.41 -8.15 -9.61
CA VAL A 250 -22.54 -6.97 -9.41
C VAL A 250 -21.08 -7.34 -9.64
N ILE A 251 -20.60 -8.43 -9.02
CA ILE A 251 -19.20 -8.87 -9.17
C ILE A 251 -18.91 -9.33 -10.60
N ARG A 252 -19.83 -10.09 -11.21
CA ARG A 252 -19.70 -10.53 -12.60
C ARG A 252 -19.62 -9.36 -13.58
N ASP A 253 -20.48 -8.38 -13.41
CA ASP A 253 -20.51 -7.19 -14.28
C ASP A 253 -19.21 -6.38 -14.11
N ARG A 254 -18.76 -6.17 -12.88
CA ARG A 254 -17.51 -5.43 -12.62
C ARG A 254 -16.25 -6.17 -13.06
N VAL A 255 -16.09 -7.44 -12.69
CA VAL A 255 -14.84 -8.19 -12.94
C VAL A 255 -14.76 -8.68 -14.38
N ILE A 256 -15.88 -9.08 -14.99
CA ILE A 256 -15.87 -9.62 -16.35
C ILE A 256 -16.31 -8.58 -17.37
N LYS A 257 -17.57 -8.09 -17.31
CA LYS A 257 -18.13 -7.25 -18.37
C LYS A 257 -17.39 -5.92 -18.50
N HIS A 258 -17.18 -5.19 -17.39
CA HIS A 258 -16.43 -3.92 -17.44
C HIS A 258 -14.98 -4.10 -17.86
N THR A 259 -14.34 -5.23 -17.50
CA THR A 259 -12.97 -5.51 -17.97
C THR A 259 -12.95 -5.85 -19.44
N ALA A 260 -13.89 -6.69 -19.91
CA ALA A 260 -13.99 -7.05 -21.32
C ALA A 260 -14.33 -5.83 -22.19
N SER A 261 -15.31 -5.00 -21.76
CA SER A 261 -15.68 -3.77 -22.50
C SER A 261 -14.51 -2.80 -22.55
N GLN A 262 -13.77 -2.63 -21.46
CA GLN A 262 -12.57 -1.78 -21.44
C GLN A 262 -11.53 -2.26 -22.45
N LEU A 263 -11.28 -3.57 -22.53
CA LEU A 263 -10.25 -4.12 -23.43
C LEU A 263 -10.68 -4.12 -24.90
N ILE A 264 -11.98 -4.29 -25.20
CA ILE A 264 -12.47 -4.55 -26.56
C ILE A 264 -13.13 -3.32 -27.21
N ASN A 265 -13.90 -2.51 -26.45
CA ASN A 265 -14.85 -1.54 -27.00
C ASN A 265 -14.39 -0.09 -27.03
N ASP A 266 -13.18 0.25 -26.62
CA ASP A 266 -12.77 1.65 -26.58
C ASP A 266 -12.15 2.15 -27.91
N SER A 267 -12.85 1.89 -29.04
CA SER A 267 -12.46 2.38 -30.38
C SER A 267 -12.82 3.84 -30.64
N SER A 268 -13.30 4.60 -29.67
CA SER A 268 -13.82 5.98 -29.86
C SER A 268 -12.88 7.11 -29.41
N SER A 269 -11.65 6.84 -28.97
CA SER A 269 -10.67 7.90 -28.71
C SER A 269 -9.86 8.20 -29.96
N GLU A 270 -9.76 9.49 -30.36
CA GLU A 270 -8.97 9.95 -31.50
C GLU A 270 -7.47 9.68 -31.38
N ILE A 271 -6.99 9.29 -30.19
CA ILE A 271 -5.60 8.93 -29.94
C ILE A 271 -5.48 7.39 -29.90
N LYS A 272 -5.49 6.77 -31.07
CA LYS A 272 -5.24 5.32 -31.24
C LYS A 272 -3.74 5.04 -31.09
N ILE A 273 -3.28 4.73 -29.88
CA ILE A 273 -1.91 4.23 -29.71
C ILE A 273 -1.86 2.70 -29.85
N HIS A 274 -2.88 1.93 -29.47
CA HIS A 274 -2.94 0.48 -29.64
C HIS A 274 -4.38 -0.07 -29.71
N LYS A 275 -4.53 -1.28 -30.30
CA LYS A 275 -5.79 -2.04 -30.37
C LYS A 275 -6.31 -2.58 -29.01
N LEU A 276 -5.51 -2.49 -27.95
CA LEU A 276 -5.85 -2.97 -26.62
C LEU A 276 -5.72 -1.83 -25.61
N ASN A 277 -6.83 -1.44 -25.00
CA ASN A 277 -6.87 -0.41 -23.97
C ASN A 277 -6.64 -1.04 -22.57
N ILE A 278 -5.39 -1.02 -22.12
CA ILE A 278 -5.00 -1.59 -20.81
C ILE A 278 -5.57 -0.74 -19.66
N PHE A 279 -5.66 0.57 -19.83
CA PHE A 279 -6.17 1.51 -18.82
C PHE A 279 -7.57 2.01 -19.20
N SER A 280 -8.36 2.42 -18.20
CA SER A 280 -9.64 3.09 -18.47
C SER A 280 -9.39 4.49 -19.05
N LYS A 281 -10.36 5.03 -19.80
CA LYS A 281 -10.27 6.38 -20.41
C LYS A 281 -9.83 7.45 -19.42
N GLY A 282 -10.42 7.47 -18.22
CA GLY A 282 -10.04 8.43 -17.17
C GLY A 282 -8.59 8.30 -16.72
N HIS A 283 -8.08 7.06 -16.54
CA HIS A 283 -6.67 6.87 -16.20
C HIS A 283 -5.75 7.27 -17.35
N GLU A 284 -6.10 6.94 -18.58
CA GLU A 284 -5.32 7.31 -19.76
C GLU A 284 -5.21 8.83 -19.91
N ALA A 285 -6.31 9.55 -19.76
CA ALA A 285 -6.32 11.01 -19.77
C ALA A 285 -5.40 11.62 -18.69
N HIS A 286 -5.43 11.08 -17.47
CA HIS A 286 -4.51 11.49 -16.39
C HIS A 286 -3.05 11.22 -16.75
N TYR A 287 -2.76 10.06 -17.38
CA TYR A 287 -1.39 9.70 -17.76
C TYR A 287 -0.85 10.60 -18.88
N ILE A 288 -1.69 10.96 -19.86
CA ILE A 288 -1.32 11.87 -20.92
C ILE A 288 -1.02 13.27 -20.36
N ALA A 289 -1.89 13.79 -19.47
CA ALA A 289 -1.66 15.06 -18.80
C ALA A 289 -0.33 15.07 -18.01
N ALA A 290 -0.10 14.03 -17.21
CA ALA A 290 1.14 13.88 -16.45
C ALA A 290 2.37 13.72 -17.34
N TYR A 291 2.25 13.04 -18.49
CA TYR A 291 3.32 12.90 -19.47
C TYR A 291 3.67 14.21 -20.16
N LYS A 292 2.69 15.06 -20.48
CA LYS A 292 2.94 16.43 -20.96
C LYS A 292 3.74 17.23 -19.93
N MET A 293 3.34 17.19 -18.65
CA MET A 293 4.08 17.83 -17.56
C MET A 293 5.52 17.32 -17.42
N PHE A 294 5.73 16.01 -17.59
CA PHE A 294 7.07 15.41 -17.59
C PHE A 294 7.92 15.90 -18.76
N LYS A 295 7.35 15.99 -19.97
CA LYS A 295 8.09 16.47 -21.15
C LYS A 295 8.61 17.89 -21.00
N ASP A 296 7.90 18.77 -20.31
CA ASP A 296 8.33 20.15 -20.07
C ASP A 296 9.53 20.25 -19.13
N ASN A 297 9.68 19.30 -18.21
CA ASN A 297 10.83 19.27 -17.28
C ASN A 297 11.22 17.83 -16.95
N ILE A 298 11.90 17.19 -17.89
CA ILE A 298 12.24 15.76 -17.86
C ILE A 298 13.09 15.40 -16.62
N ILE A 299 14.07 16.24 -16.27
CA ILE A 299 15.04 15.90 -15.20
C ILE A 299 14.45 16.13 -13.82
N PHE A 300 13.80 17.27 -13.59
CA PHE A 300 13.38 17.73 -12.27
C PHE A 300 11.86 17.67 -12.03
N GLY A 301 11.04 17.53 -13.09
CA GLY A 301 9.58 17.59 -13.00
C GLY A 301 9.04 18.98 -12.64
N GLN A 302 7.75 19.07 -12.29
CA GLN A 302 7.05 20.33 -12.04
C GLN A 302 6.98 20.75 -10.55
N GLY A 303 7.44 19.89 -9.64
CA GLY A 303 7.38 20.06 -8.18
C GLY A 303 6.45 19.04 -7.51
N PRO A 304 6.81 18.59 -6.30
CA PRO A 304 6.00 17.64 -5.53
C PRO A 304 4.55 18.08 -5.35
N ASN A 305 3.60 17.18 -5.63
CA ASN A 305 2.15 17.37 -5.50
C ASN A 305 1.57 18.48 -6.41
N MET A 306 2.29 18.87 -7.47
CA MET A 306 1.86 19.94 -8.40
C MET A 306 0.87 19.46 -9.45
N PHE A 307 0.72 18.18 -9.72
CA PHE A 307 -0.19 17.66 -10.74
C PHE A 307 -1.61 18.26 -10.59
N ARG A 308 -2.18 18.26 -9.39
CA ARG A 308 -3.54 18.75 -9.10
C ARG A 308 -3.78 20.24 -9.42
N LEU A 309 -2.72 21.04 -9.46
CA LEU A 309 -2.81 22.46 -9.79
C LEU A 309 -2.58 22.70 -11.28
N LEU A 310 -1.62 21.98 -11.87
CA LEU A 310 -1.14 22.21 -13.20
C LEU A 310 -1.96 21.49 -14.29
N CYS A 311 -2.56 20.33 -13.98
CA CYS A 311 -3.32 19.56 -14.97
C CYS A 311 -4.50 20.32 -15.61
N LYS A 312 -4.93 21.44 -15.00
CA LYS A 312 -6.01 22.32 -15.53
C LYS A 312 -5.51 23.34 -16.53
N LYS A 313 -4.18 23.55 -16.63
CA LYS A 313 -3.61 24.50 -17.58
C LYS A 313 -3.78 23.99 -19.01
N ASN A 314 -4.05 24.89 -19.95
CA ASN A 314 -4.29 24.54 -21.35
C ASN A 314 -3.19 23.67 -21.97
N GLU A 315 -1.93 23.89 -21.58
CA GLU A 315 -0.77 23.13 -22.05
C GLU A 315 -0.79 21.65 -21.65
N TYR A 316 -1.38 21.32 -20.48
CA TYR A 316 -1.45 19.95 -19.94
C TYR A 316 -2.82 19.33 -20.07
N TYR A 317 -3.86 20.15 -20.26
CA TYR A 317 -5.22 19.69 -20.40
C TYR A 317 -5.38 18.77 -21.62
N VAL A 318 -6.15 17.69 -21.47
CA VAL A 318 -6.46 16.72 -22.53
C VAL A 318 -7.98 16.69 -22.76
N GLU A 319 -8.73 16.43 -21.69
CA GLU A 319 -10.19 16.33 -21.68
C GLU A 319 -10.72 16.58 -20.25
N PRO A 320 -12.05 16.73 -20.03
CA PRO A 320 -12.59 17.04 -18.70
C PRO A 320 -12.15 16.09 -17.58
N GLN A 321 -11.88 14.83 -17.92
CA GLN A 321 -11.45 13.80 -16.96
C GLN A 321 -9.93 13.79 -16.72
N SER A 322 -9.14 14.57 -17.45
CA SER A 322 -7.66 14.52 -17.37
C SER A 322 -7.08 15.11 -16.10
N CYS A 323 -7.88 15.82 -15.30
CA CYS A 323 -7.44 16.51 -14.11
C CYS A 323 -8.11 15.98 -12.84
N SER A 324 -7.30 15.52 -11.90
CA SER A 324 -7.71 15.06 -10.58
C SER A 324 -6.68 15.46 -9.53
N THR A 325 -6.76 14.90 -8.33
CA THR A 325 -5.79 15.18 -7.27
C THR A 325 -4.40 14.57 -7.54
N HIS A 326 -4.29 13.60 -8.44
CA HIS A 326 -3.05 12.89 -8.82
C HIS A 326 -3.32 12.00 -10.05
N PRO A 327 -2.31 11.55 -10.79
CA PRO A 327 -2.53 10.78 -12.01
C PRO A 327 -2.83 9.28 -11.77
N HIS A 328 -3.16 8.87 -10.56
CA HIS A 328 -3.48 7.49 -10.19
C HIS A 328 -2.39 6.44 -10.50
N ASN A 329 -1.12 6.85 -10.55
CA ASN A 329 0.05 5.97 -10.61
C ASN A 329 1.27 6.68 -10.04
N TYR A 330 1.95 6.07 -9.07
CA TYR A 330 3.09 6.68 -8.37
C TYR A 330 4.25 7.03 -9.31
N TYR A 331 4.55 6.14 -10.26
CA TYR A 331 5.69 6.30 -11.16
C TYR A 331 5.44 7.44 -12.14
N ILE A 332 4.24 7.47 -12.72
CA ILE A 332 3.80 8.55 -13.61
C ILE A 332 3.72 9.88 -12.84
N GLN A 333 3.23 9.84 -11.59
CA GLN A 333 3.20 11.01 -10.73
C GLN A 333 4.61 11.55 -10.45
N LEU A 334 5.54 10.67 -10.06
CA LEU A 334 6.91 11.09 -9.79
C LEU A 334 7.63 11.59 -11.05
N LEU A 335 7.39 10.98 -12.21
CA LEU A 335 7.92 11.53 -13.48
C LEU A 335 7.42 12.95 -13.72
N ALA A 336 6.13 13.21 -13.58
CA ALA A 336 5.55 14.53 -13.79
C ALA A 336 6.00 15.57 -12.77
N GLU A 337 6.06 15.17 -11.49
CA GLU A 337 6.25 16.08 -10.37
C GLU A 337 7.72 16.21 -9.93
N THR A 338 8.52 15.14 -10.07
CA THR A 338 9.91 15.09 -9.59
C THR A 338 10.91 14.66 -10.67
N GLY A 339 10.45 14.47 -11.90
CA GLY A 339 11.27 14.10 -13.04
C GLY A 339 11.96 12.75 -12.89
N LEU A 340 12.96 12.51 -13.74
CA LEU A 340 13.75 11.28 -13.73
C LEU A 340 14.47 11.05 -12.39
N ILE A 341 14.87 12.11 -11.70
CA ILE A 341 15.59 11.97 -10.42
C ILE A 341 14.69 11.34 -9.37
N GLY A 342 13.51 11.92 -9.10
CA GLY A 342 12.62 11.36 -8.08
C GLY A 342 12.03 9.99 -8.46
N PHE A 343 11.72 9.81 -9.76
CA PHE A 343 11.30 8.52 -10.30
C PHE A 343 12.34 7.42 -10.06
N SER A 344 13.64 7.71 -10.28
CA SER A 344 14.71 6.71 -10.14
C SER A 344 14.83 6.20 -8.71
N PHE A 345 14.59 7.01 -7.68
CA PHE A 345 14.58 6.52 -6.29
C PHE A 345 13.53 5.44 -6.05
N LEU A 346 12.30 5.64 -6.52
CA LEU A 346 11.23 4.67 -6.33
C LEU A 346 11.46 3.43 -7.21
N MET A 347 11.87 3.62 -8.47
CA MET A 347 12.16 2.53 -9.39
C MET A 347 13.33 1.67 -8.89
N ALA A 348 14.41 2.28 -8.40
CA ALA A 348 15.54 1.56 -7.82
C ALA A 348 15.12 0.73 -6.60
N LEU A 349 14.27 1.28 -5.72
CA LEU A 349 13.73 0.53 -4.58
C LEU A 349 12.89 -0.67 -5.05
N PHE A 350 11.99 -0.47 -6.02
CA PHE A 350 11.18 -1.55 -6.58
C PHE A 350 12.05 -2.64 -7.21
N LEU A 351 13.00 -2.27 -8.05
CA LEU A 351 13.92 -3.21 -8.70
C LEU A 351 14.81 -3.95 -7.69
N PHE A 352 15.24 -3.29 -6.62
CA PHE A 352 15.97 -3.94 -5.53
C PHE A 352 15.14 -5.01 -4.83
N ILE A 353 13.86 -4.72 -4.52
CA ILE A 353 12.94 -5.68 -3.88
C ILE A 353 12.65 -6.84 -4.84
N ALA A 354 12.33 -6.54 -6.10
CA ALA A 354 12.05 -7.54 -7.14
C ALA A 354 13.29 -8.42 -7.41
N GLY A 355 14.48 -7.82 -7.50
CA GLY A 355 15.74 -8.54 -7.66
C GLY A 355 16.02 -9.49 -6.49
N ASN A 356 15.81 -9.06 -5.25
CA ASN A 356 15.92 -9.95 -4.09
C ASN A 356 14.92 -11.11 -4.17
N LEU A 357 13.68 -10.85 -4.56
CA LEU A 357 12.65 -11.89 -4.68
C LEU A 357 12.98 -12.92 -5.76
N LEU A 358 13.54 -12.48 -6.90
CA LEU A 358 13.82 -13.33 -8.05
C LEU A 358 15.17 -14.08 -7.93
N PHE A 359 16.21 -13.42 -7.40
CA PHE A 359 17.57 -13.93 -7.50
C PHE A 359 18.17 -14.37 -6.15
N LYS A 360 17.52 -14.09 -5.01
CA LYS A 360 18.03 -14.49 -3.68
C LYS A 360 17.18 -15.60 -3.07
N LYS A 361 17.81 -16.40 -2.22
CA LYS A 361 17.08 -17.42 -1.42
C LYS A 361 16.46 -16.74 -0.21
N LEU A 362 15.20 -16.33 -0.33
CA LEU A 362 14.47 -15.68 0.75
C LEU A 362 13.87 -16.70 1.72
N SER A 363 13.74 -16.29 2.98
CA SER A 363 12.91 -16.98 3.99
C SER A 363 11.42 -16.79 3.67
N ASN A 364 10.52 -17.53 4.35
CA ASN A 364 9.09 -17.32 4.19
C ASN A 364 8.68 -15.90 4.59
N PHE A 365 9.28 -15.37 5.67
CA PHE A 365 9.10 -13.96 6.04
C PHE A 365 9.58 -13.03 4.92
N GLY A 366 10.78 -13.29 4.38
CA GLY A 366 11.36 -12.48 3.31
C GLY A 366 10.51 -12.46 2.04
N ILE A 367 9.94 -13.61 1.63
CA ILE A 367 9.02 -13.68 0.49
C ILE A 367 7.79 -12.80 0.75
N LEU A 368 7.11 -12.99 1.88
CA LEU A 368 5.86 -12.32 2.19
C LEU A 368 6.02 -10.81 2.33
N ILE A 369 7.08 -10.34 3.00
CA ILE A 369 7.30 -8.91 3.16
C ILE A 369 7.72 -8.24 1.85
N SER A 370 8.45 -8.95 0.98
CA SER A 370 8.77 -8.49 -0.37
C SER A 370 7.51 -8.37 -1.23
N LEU A 371 6.60 -9.37 -1.19
CA LEU A 371 5.31 -9.31 -1.88
C LEU A 371 4.43 -8.18 -1.35
N SER A 372 4.44 -7.91 -0.04
CA SER A 372 3.74 -6.77 0.55
C SER A 372 4.20 -5.43 -0.04
N LEU A 373 5.51 -5.23 -0.14
CA LEU A 373 6.06 -4.01 -0.75
C LEU A 373 5.82 -3.97 -2.26
N MET A 374 5.98 -5.08 -2.96
CA MET A 374 5.70 -5.15 -4.39
C MET A 374 4.25 -4.77 -4.70
N LEU A 375 3.28 -5.25 -3.89
CA LEU A 375 1.87 -4.87 -4.07
C LEU A 375 1.65 -3.37 -3.86
N ASN A 376 2.29 -2.80 -2.84
CA ASN A 376 2.20 -1.37 -2.56
C ASN A 376 2.86 -0.49 -3.63
N LEU A 377 3.92 -0.98 -4.28
CA LEU A 377 4.79 -0.22 -5.19
C LEU A 377 4.76 -0.76 -6.63
N PHE A 378 3.76 -1.55 -7.03
CA PHE A 378 3.73 -2.14 -8.36
C PHE A 378 3.51 -1.07 -9.44
N PRO A 379 4.39 -0.98 -10.47
CA PRO A 379 4.39 0.18 -11.40
C PRO A 379 3.21 0.20 -12.39
N LEU A 380 2.61 -0.95 -12.70
CA LEU A 380 1.62 -1.09 -13.78
C LEU A 380 0.16 -1.04 -13.30
N ILE A 381 -0.09 -0.80 -12.00
CA ILE A 381 -1.46 -0.72 -11.48
C ILE A 381 -1.80 0.72 -11.07
N PRO A 382 -3.09 1.09 -11.15
CA PRO A 382 -3.55 2.33 -10.54
C PRO A 382 -3.29 2.35 -9.03
N THR A 383 -2.76 3.48 -8.56
CA THR A 383 -2.41 3.71 -7.16
C THR A 383 -3.03 5.01 -6.66
N GLY A 384 -3.00 5.26 -5.36
CA GLY A 384 -3.33 6.56 -4.78
C GLY A 384 -2.26 7.63 -5.08
N ASN A 385 -2.38 8.78 -4.43
CA ASN A 385 -1.35 9.82 -4.49
C ASN A 385 -0.13 9.40 -3.67
N PHE A 386 1.08 9.50 -4.25
CA PHE A 386 2.35 9.19 -3.58
C PHE A 386 2.57 10.02 -2.31
N PHE A 387 2.15 11.28 -2.31
CA PHE A 387 2.24 12.18 -1.17
C PHE A 387 1.04 12.10 -0.21
N ASN A 388 0.07 11.20 -0.48
CA ASN A 388 -1.05 10.99 0.42
C ASN A 388 -0.58 10.26 1.69
N SER A 389 -0.91 10.82 2.83
CA SER A 389 -0.43 10.33 4.11
C SER A 389 -0.98 8.95 4.49
N TRP A 390 -2.26 8.66 4.22
CA TRP A 390 -2.85 7.36 4.53
C TRP A 390 -2.19 6.23 3.72
N VAL A 391 -1.93 6.49 2.44
CA VAL A 391 -1.24 5.55 1.55
C VAL A 391 0.21 5.35 1.99
N ALA A 392 0.91 6.44 2.34
CA ALA A 392 2.27 6.37 2.86
C ALA A 392 2.36 5.54 4.16
N ASN A 393 1.38 5.66 5.05
CA ASN A 393 1.31 4.86 6.27
C ASN A 393 1.34 3.34 5.98
N LEU A 394 0.69 2.89 4.91
CA LEU A 394 0.62 1.46 4.55
C LEU A 394 1.97 0.93 4.05
N TYR A 395 2.60 1.64 3.11
CA TYR A 395 3.86 1.12 2.55
C TYR A 395 5.06 1.35 3.48
N PHE A 396 5.09 2.42 4.29
CA PHE A 396 6.17 2.62 5.26
C PHE A 396 6.08 1.65 6.46
N LEU A 397 4.88 1.21 6.82
CA LEU A 397 4.73 0.10 7.77
C LEU A 397 5.38 -1.18 7.21
N SER A 398 5.06 -1.56 5.98
CA SER A 398 5.68 -2.71 5.32
C SER A 398 7.19 -2.54 5.14
N PHE A 399 7.64 -1.33 4.81
CA PHE A 399 9.05 -0.98 4.65
C PHE A 399 9.85 -1.13 5.94
N ALA A 400 9.26 -0.78 7.10
CA ALA A 400 9.89 -1.00 8.40
C ALA A 400 10.22 -2.49 8.64
N PHE A 401 9.28 -3.38 8.36
CA PHE A 401 9.49 -4.83 8.51
C PHE A 401 10.51 -5.37 7.48
N TYR A 402 10.54 -4.83 6.27
CA TYR A 402 11.52 -5.21 5.27
C TYR A 402 12.95 -4.83 5.68
N ILE A 403 13.16 -3.59 6.13
CA ILE A 403 14.46 -3.13 6.65
C ILE A 403 14.87 -3.95 7.89
N TYR A 404 13.91 -4.22 8.80
CA TYR A 404 14.17 -5.09 9.95
C TYR A 404 14.68 -6.46 9.50
N GLY A 405 14.04 -7.05 8.49
CA GLY A 405 14.45 -8.35 7.94
C GLY A 405 15.86 -8.35 7.32
N ILE A 406 16.24 -7.26 6.64
CA ILE A 406 17.62 -7.09 6.12
C ILE A 406 18.61 -6.97 7.28
N LYS A 407 18.33 -6.06 8.23
CA LYS A 407 19.21 -5.78 9.36
C LYS A 407 19.50 -7.03 10.21
N THR A 408 18.48 -7.84 10.45
CA THR A 408 18.57 -9.06 11.27
C THR A 408 18.94 -10.32 10.47
N LYS A 409 19.15 -10.19 9.16
CA LYS A 409 19.34 -11.30 8.20
C LYS A 409 18.15 -12.29 8.12
N LEU A 410 17.01 -11.98 8.75
CA LEU A 410 15.80 -12.81 8.69
C LEU A 410 15.13 -12.80 7.30
N LEU A 411 15.50 -11.85 6.44
CA LEU A 411 15.00 -11.79 5.07
C LEU A 411 15.47 -12.98 4.23
N PHE A 412 16.68 -13.44 4.48
CA PHE A 412 17.35 -14.51 3.71
C PHE A 412 17.30 -15.85 4.45
N LYS A 413 17.53 -16.94 3.69
CA LYS A 413 17.75 -18.31 4.22
C LYS A 413 19.20 -18.56 4.51
#